data_a3ee0132e6ef58300fd838a07c1dd4e2
#
_entry.id   a3ee0132e6ef58300fd838a07c1dd4e2
#
_cell.length_a   1.000
_cell.length_b   1.000
_cell.length_c   1.000
_cell.angle_alpha   90.00
_cell.angle_beta   90.00
_cell.angle_gamma   90.00
#
_symmetry.space_group_name_H-M   'P 1'
#
loop_
_entity.id
_entity.type
_entity.pdbx_description
1 polymer ?
#
loop_
_entity_poly.entity_id
_entity_poly.type
_entity_poly.pdbx_seq_one_letter_code
_entity_poly.pdbx_strand_id
1 'polypeptide(L)'
;MTKTARVYGGSLYDLAAEENLDGQIMEQMNEIRQIFRENPGDLKLLGEPAIPEEERLKMIEEAFGSQAERYLVNFLKLLCERKILREFAGCCEEFTRRYNLAHGISEAVVTSAVKLSDQQMEALKAKLEKVIGKQVYLVQKTDASVLGGLRVEQIGRAHV
;
A
#
# COMPACT_ATOMS: atom_id res chain seq x y z
N MET A 1 7.12 3.86 -8.49
CA MET A 1 6.11 2.85 -8.88
C MET A 1 6.26 2.50 -10.35
N THR A 2 6.30 1.22 -10.66
CA THR A 2 6.42 0.75 -12.04
C THR A 2 5.08 0.78 -12.76
N LYS A 3 5.13 0.72 -14.09
CA LYS A 3 3.91 0.59 -14.89
C LYS A 3 3.17 -0.72 -14.54
N THR A 4 3.91 -1.79 -14.32
CA THR A 4 3.35 -3.09 -13.93
C THR A 4 2.57 -2.99 -12.62
N ALA A 5 3.16 -2.39 -11.60
CA ALA A 5 2.48 -2.20 -10.31
C ALA A 5 1.22 -1.35 -10.45
N ARG A 6 1.28 -0.33 -11.29
CA ARG A 6 0.12 0.53 -11.54
C ARG A 6 -1.03 -0.24 -12.19
N VAL A 7 -0.71 -1.04 -13.20
CA VAL A 7 -1.74 -1.81 -13.93
C VAL A 7 -2.36 -2.87 -13.01
N TYR A 8 -1.52 -3.68 -12.35
CA TYR A 8 -2.03 -4.76 -11.51
C TYR A 8 -2.73 -4.24 -10.25
N GLY A 9 -2.13 -3.27 -9.57
CA GLY A 9 -2.76 -2.67 -8.39
C GLY A 9 -4.06 -1.96 -8.71
N GLY A 10 -4.10 -1.26 -9.84
CA GLY A 10 -5.30 -0.59 -10.30
C GLY A 10 -6.41 -1.56 -10.67
N SER A 11 -6.06 -2.67 -11.33
CA SER A 11 -7.04 -3.69 -11.69
C SER A 11 -7.64 -4.36 -10.46
N LEU A 12 -6.83 -4.63 -9.46
CA LEU A 12 -7.33 -5.18 -8.20
C LEU A 12 -8.25 -4.19 -7.52
N TYR A 13 -7.90 -2.90 -7.52
CA TYR A 13 -8.77 -1.89 -6.92
C TYR A 13 -10.13 -1.85 -7.61
N ASP A 14 -10.16 -1.86 -8.93
CA ASP A 14 -11.41 -1.80 -9.68
C ASP A 14 -12.32 -2.99 -9.32
N LEU A 15 -11.75 -4.19 -9.24
CA LEU A 15 -12.48 -5.38 -8.84
C LEU A 15 -12.97 -5.26 -7.39
N ALA A 16 -12.10 -4.84 -6.48
CA ALA A 16 -12.45 -4.71 -5.07
C ALA A 16 -13.57 -3.68 -4.86
N ALA A 17 -13.50 -2.56 -5.55
CA ALA A 17 -14.51 -1.51 -5.45
C ALA A 17 -15.86 -2.00 -5.99
N GLU A 18 -15.85 -2.73 -7.10
CA GLU A 18 -17.06 -3.31 -7.68
C GLU A 18 -17.74 -4.27 -6.72
N GLU A 19 -16.95 -5.03 -5.96
CA GLU A 19 -17.45 -6.00 -4.99
C GLU A 19 -17.68 -5.40 -3.60
N ASN A 20 -17.48 -4.11 -3.42
CA ASN A 20 -17.57 -3.41 -2.13
C ASN A 20 -16.62 -3.98 -1.07
N LEU A 21 -15.43 -4.42 -1.51
CA LEU A 21 -14.39 -5.01 -0.67
C LEU A 21 -13.13 -4.15 -0.62
N ASP A 22 -13.17 -2.94 -1.17
CA ASP A 22 -11.97 -2.11 -1.29
C ASP A 22 -11.36 -1.74 0.06
N GLY A 23 -12.17 -1.43 1.07
CA GLY A 23 -11.67 -1.13 2.42
C GLY A 23 -11.04 -2.34 3.07
N GLN A 24 -11.70 -3.48 3.00
CA GLN A 24 -11.21 -4.73 3.58
C GLN A 24 -9.92 -5.19 2.92
N ILE A 25 -9.88 -5.18 1.60
CA ILE A 25 -8.69 -5.60 0.84
C ILE A 25 -7.53 -4.64 1.08
N MET A 26 -7.78 -3.34 1.14
CA MET A 26 -6.73 -2.37 1.42
C MET A 26 -6.06 -2.65 2.78
N GLU A 27 -6.86 -2.88 3.80
CA GLU A 27 -6.36 -3.20 5.13
C GLU A 27 -5.50 -4.48 5.11
N GLN A 28 -5.99 -5.52 4.45
CA GLN A 28 -5.26 -6.77 4.33
C GLN A 28 -3.97 -6.64 3.51
N MET A 29 -4.02 -5.86 2.43
CA MET A 29 -2.81 -5.58 1.63
C MET A 29 -1.73 -4.92 2.47
N ASN A 30 -2.12 -3.97 3.30
CA ASN A 30 -1.17 -3.28 4.17
C ASN A 30 -0.58 -4.21 5.22
N GLU A 31 -1.38 -5.12 5.76
CA GLU A 31 -0.90 -6.14 6.69
C GLU A 31 0.09 -7.08 6.02
N ILE A 32 -0.22 -7.57 4.84
CA ILE A 32 0.66 -8.48 4.08
C ILE A 32 1.95 -7.76 3.68
N ARG A 33 1.83 -6.51 3.24
CA ARG A 33 2.99 -5.68 2.91
C ARG A 33 3.92 -5.56 4.12
N GLN A 34 3.37 -5.36 5.31
CA GLN A 34 4.15 -5.26 6.53
C GLN A 34 4.83 -6.59 6.86
N ILE A 35 4.13 -7.71 6.69
CA ILE A 35 4.71 -9.04 6.88
C ILE A 35 5.93 -9.24 5.98
N PHE A 36 5.82 -8.90 4.70
CA PHE A 36 6.94 -9.02 3.77
C PHE A 36 8.10 -8.07 4.12
N ARG A 37 7.79 -6.89 4.63
CA ARG A 37 8.81 -5.94 5.05
C ARG A 37 9.59 -6.44 6.26
N GLU A 38 8.91 -7.04 7.21
CA GLU A 38 9.52 -7.60 8.42
C GLU A 38 10.24 -8.92 8.16
N ASN A 39 9.84 -9.64 7.10
CA ASN A 39 10.37 -10.94 6.74
C ASN A 39 10.77 -10.96 5.27
N PRO A 40 11.84 -10.22 4.88
CA PRO A 40 12.22 -10.13 3.47
C PRO A 40 12.59 -11.47 2.83
N GLY A 41 12.96 -12.45 3.66
CA GLY A 41 13.21 -13.81 3.19
C GLY A 41 11.98 -14.50 2.62
N ASP A 42 10.79 -14.15 3.10
CA ASP A 42 9.55 -14.75 2.61
C ASP A 42 9.30 -14.38 1.15
N LEU A 43 9.49 -13.12 0.81
CA LEU A 43 9.30 -12.65 -0.56
C LEU A 43 10.32 -13.30 -1.50
N LYS A 44 11.57 -13.41 -1.03
CA LYS A 44 12.65 -14.05 -1.78
C LYS A 44 12.34 -15.53 -2.01
N LEU A 45 11.84 -16.22 -0.99
CA LEU A 45 11.47 -17.63 -1.06
C LEU A 45 10.37 -17.86 -2.10
N LEU A 46 9.34 -17.03 -2.08
CA LEU A 46 8.21 -17.13 -3.01
C LEU A 46 8.61 -16.79 -4.45
N GLY A 47 9.73 -16.12 -4.64
CA GLY A 47 10.28 -15.83 -5.96
C GLY A 47 11.40 -16.75 -6.40
N GLU A 48 11.74 -17.78 -5.61
CA GLU A 48 12.90 -18.64 -5.87
C GLU A 48 12.62 -19.62 -7.02
N PRO A 49 13.35 -19.51 -8.15
CA PRO A 49 13.12 -20.40 -9.31
C PRO A 49 13.39 -21.88 -9.02
N ALA A 50 14.23 -22.19 -8.02
CA ALA A 50 14.54 -23.58 -7.67
C ALA A 50 13.36 -24.29 -7.00
N ILE A 51 12.39 -23.54 -6.48
CA ILE A 51 11.18 -24.12 -5.90
C ILE A 51 10.11 -24.20 -6.99
N PRO A 52 9.51 -25.37 -7.22
CA PRO A 52 8.45 -25.50 -8.21
C PRO A 52 7.32 -24.48 -7.97
N GLU A 53 6.78 -23.93 -9.05
CA GLU A 53 5.72 -22.94 -8.97
C GLU A 53 4.53 -23.43 -8.13
N GLU A 54 4.13 -24.68 -8.35
CA GLU A 54 3.03 -25.29 -7.61
C GLU A 54 3.24 -25.22 -6.09
N GLU A 55 4.47 -25.46 -5.64
CA GLU A 55 4.79 -25.38 -4.21
C GLU A 55 4.77 -23.95 -3.71
N ARG A 56 5.23 -22.99 -4.53
CA ARG A 56 5.20 -21.58 -4.13
C ARG A 56 3.75 -21.08 -4.02
N LEU A 57 2.88 -21.48 -4.92
CA LEU A 57 1.46 -21.14 -4.85
C LEU A 57 0.81 -21.76 -3.62
N LYS A 58 1.19 -22.99 -3.28
CA LYS A 58 0.69 -23.66 -2.09
C LYS A 58 1.13 -22.94 -0.81
N MET A 59 2.36 -22.43 -0.79
CA MET A 59 2.84 -21.63 0.34
C MET A 59 1.98 -20.39 0.55
N ILE A 60 1.59 -19.73 -0.53
CA ILE A 60 0.72 -18.55 -0.46
C ILE A 60 -0.65 -18.95 0.12
N GLU A 61 -1.20 -20.06 -0.35
CA GLU A 61 -2.48 -20.55 0.16
C GLU A 61 -2.40 -20.88 1.64
N GLU A 62 -1.35 -21.55 2.06
CA GLU A 62 -1.17 -21.92 3.47
C GLU A 62 -0.98 -20.69 4.36
N ALA A 63 -0.27 -19.67 3.86
CA ALA A 63 0.02 -18.48 4.65
C ALA A 63 -1.19 -17.54 4.77
N PHE A 64 -1.96 -17.38 3.71
CA PHE A 64 -2.97 -16.33 3.63
C PHE A 64 -4.38 -16.83 3.32
N GLY A 65 -4.52 -18.03 2.82
CA GLY A 65 -5.78 -18.53 2.26
C GLY A 65 -6.96 -18.55 3.22
N SER A 66 -6.72 -18.77 4.51
CA SER A 66 -7.79 -18.84 5.50
C SER A 66 -8.12 -17.49 6.15
N GLN A 67 -7.26 -16.48 5.97
CA GLN A 67 -7.37 -15.21 6.68
C GLN A 67 -7.61 -14.02 5.77
N ALA A 68 -7.13 -14.09 4.54
CA ALA A 68 -7.27 -12.99 3.60
C ALA A 68 -8.43 -13.22 2.63
N GLU A 69 -8.96 -12.13 2.10
CA GLU A 69 -9.99 -12.17 1.08
C GLU A 69 -9.53 -12.97 -0.13
N ARG A 70 -10.41 -13.79 -0.69
CA ARG A 70 -10.06 -14.70 -1.78
C ARG A 70 -9.50 -13.96 -3.00
N TYR A 71 -10.04 -12.81 -3.33
CA TYR A 71 -9.51 -12.02 -4.45
C TYR A 71 -8.06 -11.61 -4.21
N LEU A 72 -7.72 -11.27 -2.97
CA LEU A 72 -6.34 -10.88 -2.63
C LEU A 72 -5.40 -12.08 -2.66
N VAL A 73 -5.83 -13.24 -2.14
CA VAL A 73 -5.03 -14.46 -2.20
C VAL A 73 -4.75 -14.83 -3.65
N ASN A 74 -5.78 -14.79 -4.50
CA ASN A 74 -5.62 -15.07 -5.92
C ASN A 74 -4.74 -14.06 -6.61
N PHE A 75 -4.78 -12.80 -6.19
CA PHE A 75 -3.90 -11.76 -6.69
C PHE A 75 -2.44 -12.05 -6.38
N LEU A 76 -2.14 -12.44 -5.15
CA LEU A 76 -0.77 -12.84 -4.76
C LEU A 76 -0.30 -14.02 -5.59
N LYS A 77 -1.16 -15.01 -5.80
CA LYS A 77 -0.83 -16.15 -6.64
C LYS A 77 -0.55 -15.74 -8.08
N LEU A 78 -1.35 -14.82 -8.61
CA LEU A 78 -1.15 -14.29 -9.96
C LEU A 78 0.21 -13.60 -10.09
N LEU A 79 0.56 -12.74 -9.13
CA LEU A 79 1.87 -12.09 -9.14
C LEU A 79 3.01 -13.11 -9.07
N CYS A 80 2.82 -14.17 -8.28
CA CYS A 80 3.80 -15.25 -8.18
C CYS A 80 3.95 -15.98 -9.52
N GLU A 81 2.85 -16.36 -10.16
CA GLU A 81 2.84 -17.02 -11.46
C GLU A 81 3.51 -16.18 -12.55
N ARG A 82 3.29 -14.87 -12.52
CA ARG A 82 3.88 -13.92 -13.47
C ARG A 82 5.31 -13.53 -13.10
N LYS A 83 5.84 -14.06 -11.99
CA LYS A 83 7.19 -13.77 -11.50
C LYS A 83 7.43 -12.29 -11.21
N ILE A 84 6.38 -11.63 -10.72
CA ILE A 84 6.41 -10.20 -10.38
C ILE A 84 5.92 -9.92 -8.95
N LEU A 85 6.08 -10.90 -8.05
CA LEU A 85 5.65 -10.72 -6.65
C LEU A 85 6.39 -9.55 -5.99
N ARG A 86 7.59 -9.22 -6.46
CA ARG A 86 8.34 -8.04 -6.01
C ARG A 86 7.60 -6.73 -6.25
N GLU A 87 6.61 -6.72 -7.14
CA GLU A 87 5.82 -5.55 -7.44
C GLU A 87 4.67 -5.34 -6.45
N PHE A 88 4.50 -6.24 -5.49
CA PHE A 88 3.37 -6.17 -4.57
C PHE A 88 3.31 -4.86 -3.79
N ALA A 89 4.44 -4.36 -3.29
CA ALA A 89 4.48 -3.09 -2.57
C ALA A 89 3.97 -1.93 -3.44
N GLY A 90 4.40 -1.89 -4.70
CA GLY A 90 3.90 -0.89 -5.66
C GLY A 90 2.42 -1.04 -5.95
N CYS A 91 1.93 -2.29 -6.02
CA CYS A 91 0.50 -2.55 -6.18
C CYS A 91 -0.29 -2.00 -5.00
N CYS A 92 0.22 -2.14 -3.78
CA CYS A 92 -0.41 -1.58 -2.59
C CYS A 92 -0.47 -0.05 -2.66
N GLU A 93 0.60 0.58 -3.15
CA GLU A 93 0.64 2.03 -3.32
C GLU A 93 -0.44 2.51 -4.30
N GLU A 94 -0.56 1.84 -5.43
CA GLU A 94 -1.58 2.22 -6.42
C GLU A 94 -2.99 1.96 -5.91
N PHE A 95 -3.20 0.84 -5.24
CA PHE A 95 -4.50 0.53 -4.63
C PHE A 95 -4.90 1.61 -3.62
N THR A 96 -3.98 1.97 -2.74
CA THR A 96 -4.21 3.02 -1.74
C THR A 96 -4.51 4.36 -2.40
N ARG A 97 -3.77 4.70 -3.44
CA ARG A 97 -3.99 5.94 -4.18
C ARG A 97 -5.40 6.01 -4.76
N ARG A 98 -5.84 4.94 -5.41
CA ARG A 98 -7.19 4.87 -5.98
C ARG A 98 -8.28 4.86 -4.92
N TYR A 99 -8.03 4.15 -3.83
CA TYR A 99 -8.95 4.14 -2.69
C TYR A 99 -9.15 5.56 -2.14
N ASN A 100 -8.05 6.26 -1.88
CA ASN A 100 -8.11 7.61 -1.34
C ASN A 100 -8.83 8.55 -2.31
N LEU A 101 -8.54 8.45 -3.59
CA LEU A 101 -9.19 9.27 -4.61
C LEU A 101 -10.70 9.01 -4.65
N ALA A 102 -11.10 7.75 -4.63
CA ALA A 102 -12.51 7.36 -4.69
C ALA A 102 -13.30 7.78 -3.44
N HIS A 103 -12.63 7.82 -2.29
CA HIS A 103 -13.26 8.17 -1.01
C HIS A 103 -13.05 9.63 -0.59
N GLY A 104 -12.51 10.45 -1.48
CA GLY A 104 -12.32 11.87 -1.20
C GLY A 104 -11.29 12.16 -0.12
N ILE A 105 -10.31 11.27 0.06
CA ILE A 105 -9.24 11.44 1.05
C ILE A 105 -8.08 12.17 0.38
N SER A 106 -7.68 13.30 0.95
CA SER A 106 -6.54 14.07 0.43
C SER A 106 -5.23 13.46 0.90
N GLU A 107 -4.27 13.33 0.01
CA GLU A 107 -2.93 12.89 0.38
C GLU A 107 -2.04 14.10 0.59
N ALA A 108 -1.22 14.03 1.62
CA ALA A 108 -0.21 15.04 1.89
C ALA A 108 1.09 14.37 2.29
N VAL A 109 2.21 14.91 1.80
CA VAL A 109 3.54 14.45 2.16
C VAL A 109 4.12 15.42 3.18
N VAL A 110 4.53 14.88 4.33
CA VAL A 110 5.20 15.64 5.38
C VAL A 110 6.69 15.32 5.31
N THR A 111 7.48 16.31 5.04
CA THR A 111 8.95 16.18 5.00
C THR A 111 9.54 16.89 6.20
N SER A 112 10.37 16.19 6.97
CA SER A 112 11.04 16.74 8.14
C SER A 112 12.48 16.23 8.20
N ALA A 113 13.35 16.97 8.92
CA ALA A 113 14.74 16.57 9.08
C ALA A 113 14.86 15.29 9.91
N VAL A 114 13.96 15.09 10.86
CA VAL A 114 13.94 13.95 11.77
C VAL A 114 12.56 13.32 11.72
N LYS A 115 12.49 12.00 11.86
CA LYS A 115 11.21 11.28 11.86
C LYS A 115 10.30 11.79 12.99
N LEU A 116 9.08 12.12 12.63
CA LEU A 116 8.07 12.52 13.60
C LEU A 116 7.51 11.30 14.35
N SER A 117 7.15 11.50 15.61
CA SER A 117 6.47 10.47 16.39
C SER A 117 5.05 10.27 15.88
N ASP A 118 4.45 9.13 16.23
CA ASP A 118 3.05 8.85 15.88
C ASP A 118 2.12 9.91 16.45
N GLN A 119 2.40 10.38 17.66
CA GLN A 119 1.61 11.43 18.29
C GLN A 119 1.71 12.76 17.54
N GLN A 120 2.91 13.12 17.07
CA GLN A 120 3.11 14.31 16.27
C GLN A 120 2.39 14.20 14.92
N MET A 121 2.45 13.02 14.28
CA MET A 121 1.75 12.77 13.02
C MET A 121 0.24 12.88 13.18
N GLU A 122 -0.31 12.34 14.26
CA GLU A 122 -1.76 12.43 14.54
C GLU A 122 -2.20 13.87 14.76
N ALA A 123 -1.42 14.64 15.52
CA ALA A 123 -1.71 16.05 15.77
C ALA A 123 -1.68 16.85 14.46
N LEU A 124 -0.70 16.59 13.61
CA LEU A 124 -0.57 17.26 12.32
C LEU A 124 -1.73 16.91 11.40
N LYS A 125 -2.10 15.62 11.35
CA LYS A 125 -3.24 15.15 10.57
C LYS A 125 -4.52 15.84 10.97
N ALA A 126 -4.81 15.92 12.28
CA ALA A 126 -6.01 16.59 12.79
C ALA A 126 -6.05 18.05 12.38
N LYS A 127 -4.90 18.71 12.45
CA LYS A 127 -4.79 20.12 12.08
C LYS A 127 -5.03 20.35 10.59
N LEU A 128 -4.45 19.50 9.75
CA LEU A 128 -4.63 19.56 8.30
C LEU A 128 -6.06 19.26 7.89
N GLU A 129 -6.68 18.28 8.50
CA GLU A 129 -8.10 17.94 8.24
C GLU A 129 -9.01 19.10 8.57
N LYS A 130 -8.71 19.81 9.63
CA LYS A 130 -9.48 21.00 10.03
C LYS A 130 -9.35 22.14 9.03
N VAL A 131 -8.15 22.33 8.49
CA VAL A 131 -7.87 23.38 7.50
C VAL A 131 -8.45 23.04 6.14
N ILE A 132 -8.28 21.79 5.71
CA ILE A 132 -8.68 21.35 4.37
C ILE A 132 -10.16 21.01 4.32
N GLY A 133 -10.76 20.59 5.44
CA GLY A 133 -12.17 20.19 5.51
C GLY A 133 -12.43 18.80 4.95
N LYS A 134 -11.41 17.98 4.80
CA LYS A 134 -11.48 16.61 4.28
C LYS A 134 -10.59 15.70 5.10
N GLN A 135 -10.83 14.40 5.00
CA GLN A 135 -9.90 13.42 5.55
C GLN A 135 -8.56 13.53 4.84
N VAL A 136 -7.49 13.37 5.60
CA VAL A 136 -6.12 13.48 5.10
C VAL A 136 -5.36 12.21 5.38
N TYR A 137 -4.68 11.72 4.35
CA TYR A 137 -3.73 10.62 4.46
C TYR A 137 -2.33 11.20 4.42
N LEU A 138 -1.57 11.04 5.52
CA LEU A 138 -0.23 11.58 5.63
C LEU A 138 0.83 10.54 5.29
N VAL A 139 1.74 10.93 4.40
CA VAL A 139 2.95 10.16 4.09
C VAL A 139 4.13 10.92 4.67
N GLN A 140 4.92 10.23 5.48
CA GLN A 140 6.08 10.84 6.11
C GLN A 140 7.35 10.57 5.31
N LYS A 141 8.13 11.62 5.07
CA LYS A 141 9.47 11.52 4.49
C LYS A 141 10.48 12.25 5.39
N THR A 142 11.69 11.73 5.40
CA THR A 142 12.78 12.34 6.15
C THR A 142 13.81 12.86 5.18
N ASP A 143 14.21 14.12 5.34
CA ASP A 143 15.23 14.76 4.52
C ASP A 143 16.03 15.72 5.39
N ALA A 144 17.30 15.35 5.64
CA ALA A 144 18.17 16.12 6.51
C ALA A 144 18.46 17.53 5.99
N SER A 145 18.20 17.80 4.71
CA SER A 145 18.40 19.12 4.13
C SER A 145 17.29 20.11 4.51
N VAL A 146 16.19 19.64 5.08
CA VAL A 146 15.13 20.52 5.57
C VAL A 146 15.59 21.19 6.86
N LEU A 147 15.77 22.51 6.79
CA LEU A 147 16.25 23.29 7.93
C LEU A 147 15.07 23.74 8.79
N GLY A 148 15.02 23.19 9.99
CA GLY A 148 14.10 23.66 11.02
C GLY A 148 12.64 23.68 10.61
N GLY A 149 11.87 22.68 11.00
CA GLY A 149 10.45 22.63 10.77
C GLY A 149 10.03 21.55 9.80
N LEU A 150 8.87 21.76 9.22
CA LEU A 150 8.19 20.77 8.38
C LEU A 150 7.88 21.39 7.04
N ARG A 151 7.92 20.55 6.00
CA ARG A 151 7.37 20.90 4.72
C ARG A 151 6.20 19.97 4.45
N VAL A 152 5.04 20.54 4.16
CA VAL A 152 3.83 19.78 3.86
C VAL A 152 3.40 20.09 2.44
N GLU A 153 3.29 19.05 1.62
CA GLU A 153 2.84 19.20 0.25
C GLU A 153 1.61 18.33 0.04
N GLN A 154 0.56 18.93 -0.46
CA GLN A 154 -0.63 18.20 -0.84
C GLN A 154 -0.42 17.63 -2.24
N ILE A 155 -0.60 16.30 -2.37
CA ILE A 155 -0.46 15.61 -3.65
C ILE A 155 -1.71 14.78 -3.92
N GLY A 156 -1.83 14.29 -5.15
CA GLY A 156 -2.96 13.46 -5.52
C GLY A 156 -4.27 14.20 -5.40
N ARG A 157 -4.30 15.44 -5.87
CA ARG A 157 -5.50 16.22 -5.72
C ARG A 157 -6.67 15.58 -6.42
N ALA A 158 -7.59 15.11 -5.61
CA ALA A 158 -8.91 14.79 -6.08
C ALA A 158 -9.55 16.11 -6.47
N HIS A 159 -9.26 16.54 -7.65
CA HIS A 159 -10.04 17.61 -8.15
C HIS A 159 -11.35 17.12 -8.62
N VAL A 160 -12.21 17.72 -8.14
CA VAL A 160 -13.48 17.73 -8.78
C VAL A 160 -13.42 18.49 -10.06
#